data_eb8b286251e6f6b280199d68b2cf44cc
#
_entry.id   eb8b286251e6f6b280199d68b2cf44cc
#
_cell.length_a   1.000
_cell.length_b   1.000
_cell.length_c   1.000
_cell.angle_alpha   90.00
_cell.angle_beta   90.00
_cell.angle_gamma   90.00
#
_symmetry.space_group_name_H-M   'P 1'
#
loop_
_entity.id
_entity.type
_entity.pdbx_description
1 polymer ?
#
loop_
_entity_poly.entity_id
_entity_poly.type
_entity_poly.pdbx_seq_one_letter_code
_entity_poly.pdbx_strand_id
1 'polypeptide(L)'
;MLPINAKIFKAYDIRGIYGEDFDNELAFLLGQAFVALREQDSDYNPQVQLEIAVACDMRLSSPLLKDNLIRGLVTAGAKVIDLGMVATPTFYFAVGKNNYAGGIIVSASHNPKEWNGFKMVRRGGRPVSGETGIEFLKEKILENKFMPKKQVGQVVTLENTLDEEINFALSQVDLKKIKSLKIVADAANSMGATYLTKLFSHLPQCQLTPLNFNLDGTFPAHEADPLKEENLTQLKHSILNNRADLGIATDGDGDRIFFIDNQGETIPPAIIRGLLAKLFLQDKPGAKIGYDVRPGKITIDLIKEAGGIPVVTRVGHSLIKEQMLKENLFFAGESSGHFYLNTEYGCFEYPSIMILKLLVEFSEIQEPIGQYVNRYKKYYSSGEINREVDNKETVFEKIKKSFSDGEINTPDGVSVTYPNYWFNVRGSNTEEKVRLNLEAIDETTMKNKTAEILKIIED
;
A
#
# COMPACT_ATOMS: atom_id res chain seq x y z
N MET A 1 -4.50 -19.53 -26.39
CA MET A 1 -3.41 -18.80 -25.72
C MET A 1 -3.44 -17.39 -26.25
N LEU A 2 -3.75 -16.42 -25.40
CA LEU A 2 -3.67 -15.00 -25.75
C LEU A 2 -2.21 -14.56 -25.82
N PRO A 3 -1.81 -13.68 -26.74
CA PRO A 3 -0.50 -13.06 -26.71
C PRO A 3 -0.37 -12.23 -25.43
N ILE A 4 0.70 -12.42 -24.68
CA ILE A 4 0.96 -11.67 -23.45
C ILE A 4 1.36 -10.23 -23.83
N ASN A 5 0.58 -9.27 -23.36
CA ASN A 5 0.89 -7.86 -23.55
C ASN A 5 2.07 -7.44 -22.64
N ALA A 6 3.22 -7.12 -23.21
CA ALA A 6 4.40 -6.74 -22.45
C ALA A 6 4.20 -5.50 -21.55
N LYS A 7 3.15 -4.69 -21.78
CA LYS A 7 2.82 -3.52 -20.96
C LYS A 7 2.25 -3.85 -19.58
N ILE A 8 1.89 -5.13 -19.32
CA ILE A 8 1.41 -5.58 -18.00
C ILE A 8 2.53 -5.62 -16.96
N PHE A 9 3.79 -5.75 -17.37
CA PHE A 9 4.95 -5.72 -16.48
C PHE A 9 5.22 -4.26 -16.08
N LYS A 10 4.74 -3.89 -14.88
CA LYS A 10 4.86 -2.52 -14.36
C LYS A 10 6.12 -2.39 -13.48
N ALA A 11 6.35 -1.18 -12.95
CA ALA A 11 7.51 -0.91 -12.10
C ALA A 11 7.51 -1.71 -10.77
N TYR A 12 6.33 -2.18 -10.30
CA TYR A 12 6.20 -2.76 -8.95
C TYR A 12 5.50 -4.12 -8.92
N ASP A 13 4.79 -4.48 -9.98
CA ASP A 13 3.96 -5.68 -10.08
C ASP A 13 3.63 -6.00 -11.55
N ILE A 14 2.82 -7.04 -11.73
CA ILE A 14 2.24 -7.38 -13.04
C ILE A 14 0.75 -7.07 -12.94
N ARG A 15 0.22 -6.22 -13.85
CA ARG A 15 -1.20 -5.85 -13.89
C ARG A 15 -1.71 -5.65 -15.31
N GLY A 16 -2.91 -6.18 -15.59
CA GLY A 16 -3.60 -6.00 -16.86
C GLY A 16 -5.05 -6.45 -16.78
N ILE A 17 -5.77 -6.34 -17.89
CA ILE A 17 -7.14 -6.80 -18.05
C ILE A 17 -7.11 -8.31 -18.36
N TYR A 18 -7.72 -9.10 -17.46
CA TYR A 18 -7.80 -10.54 -17.65
C TYR A 18 -8.70 -10.89 -18.84
N GLY A 19 -8.21 -11.74 -19.73
CA GLY A 19 -8.89 -12.11 -20.96
C GLY A 19 -8.63 -11.18 -22.16
N GLU A 20 -7.91 -10.06 -21.95
CA GLU A 20 -7.47 -9.15 -23.00
C GLU A 20 -5.95 -9.03 -23.05
N ASP A 21 -5.32 -8.63 -21.96
CA ASP A 21 -3.86 -8.45 -21.88
C ASP A 21 -3.12 -9.76 -21.57
N PHE A 22 -3.76 -10.69 -20.89
CA PHE A 22 -3.23 -11.99 -20.53
C PHE A 22 -4.34 -12.99 -20.16
N ASP A 23 -3.98 -14.28 -20.08
CA ASP A 23 -4.82 -15.37 -19.62
C ASP A 23 -4.12 -16.24 -18.56
N ASN A 24 -4.66 -17.43 -18.29
CA ASN A 24 -4.13 -18.35 -17.29
C ASN A 24 -2.72 -18.85 -17.59
N GLU A 25 -2.29 -18.83 -18.84
CA GLU A 25 -0.95 -19.26 -19.25
C GLU A 25 0.12 -18.34 -18.65
N LEU A 26 -0.15 -17.04 -18.56
CA LEU A 26 0.75 -16.11 -17.86
C LEU A 26 1.02 -16.58 -16.43
N ALA A 27 -0.01 -16.97 -15.68
CA ALA A 27 0.15 -17.42 -14.30
C ALA A 27 1.03 -18.68 -14.19
N PHE A 28 0.84 -19.64 -15.10
CA PHE A 28 1.65 -20.85 -15.17
C PHE A 28 3.13 -20.53 -15.48
N LEU A 29 3.38 -19.71 -16.49
CA LEU A 29 4.72 -19.30 -16.87
C LEU A 29 5.39 -18.46 -15.78
N LEU A 30 4.63 -17.57 -15.11
CA LEU A 30 5.10 -16.79 -13.98
C LEU A 30 5.58 -17.68 -12.83
N GLY A 31 4.84 -18.75 -12.52
CA GLY A 31 5.26 -19.71 -11.49
C GLY A 31 6.64 -20.30 -11.78
N GLN A 32 6.89 -20.72 -13.02
CA GLN A 32 8.20 -21.23 -13.42
C GLN A 32 9.29 -20.18 -13.43
N ALA A 33 8.98 -18.97 -13.95
CA ALA A 33 9.92 -17.84 -13.99
C ALA A 33 10.30 -17.36 -12.57
N PHE A 34 9.35 -17.39 -11.63
CA PHE A 34 9.61 -16.97 -10.24
C PHE A 34 10.56 -17.93 -9.53
N VAL A 35 10.43 -19.25 -9.73
CA VAL A 35 11.41 -20.23 -9.20
C VAL A 35 12.78 -19.94 -9.78
N ALA A 36 12.89 -19.73 -11.11
CA ALA A 36 14.16 -19.39 -11.75
C ALA A 36 14.77 -18.08 -11.23
N LEU A 37 13.94 -17.09 -10.90
CA LEU A 37 14.39 -15.85 -10.25
C LEU A 37 14.98 -16.14 -8.86
N ARG A 38 14.28 -16.94 -8.04
CA ARG A 38 14.73 -17.26 -6.68
C ARG A 38 16.00 -18.10 -6.67
N GLU A 39 16.23 -18.91 -7.70
CA GLU A 39 17.48 -19.70 -7.88
C GLU A 39 18.70 -18.82 -8.18
N GLN A 40 18.52 -17.56 -8.59
CA GLN A 40 19.62 -16.60 -8.80
C GLN A 40 19.95 -15.76 -7.56
N ASP A 41 19.07 -15.76 -6.56
CA ASP A 41 19.29 -14.93 -5.38
C ASP A 41 20.41 -15.47 -4.48
N SER A 42 21.14 -14.58 -3.84
CA SER A 42 22.30 -14.91 -2.99
C SER A 42 21.98 -15.79 -1.78
N ASP A 43 20.71 -15.87 -1.39
CA ASP A 43 20.20 -16.69 -0.29
C ASP A 43 19.69 -18.06 -0.76
N TYR A 44 19.82 -18.38 -2.05
CA TYR A 44 19.42 -19.68 -2.59
C TYR A 44 20.37 -20.79 -2.16
N ASN A 45 19.80 -21.89 -1.69
CA ASN A 45 20.51 -23.11 -1.37
C ASN A 45 19.94 -24.28 -2.21
N PRO A 46 20.69 -24.86 -3.16
CA PRO A 46 20.21 -25.93 -4.04
C PRO A 46 19.93 -27.26 -3.31
N GLN A 47 20.35 -27.41 -2.06
CA GLN A 47 20.05 -28.57 -1.20
C GLN A 47 18.70 -28.44 -0.47
N VAL A 48 18.05 -27.27 -0.51
CA VAL A 48 16.80 -27.00 0.16
C VAL A 48 15.74 -26.62 -0.86
N GLN A 49 14.63 -27.35 -0.84
CA GLN A 49 13.50 -27.03 -1.71
C GLN A 49 12.95 -25.64 -1.39
N LEU A 50 12.71 -24.83 -2.42
CA LEU A 50 12.12 -23.50 -2.27
C LEU A 50 10.68 -23.61 -1.78
N GLU A 51 10.39 -23.07 -0.61
CA GLU A 51 9.03 -22.90 -0.10
C GLU A 51 8.48 -21.55 -0.53
N ILE A 52 7.44 -21.57 -1.36
CA ILE A 52 6.83 -20.37 -1.96
C ILE A 52 5.39 -20.26 -1.51
N ALA A 53 5.06 -19.16 -0.81
CA ALA A 53 3.68 -18.87 -0.42
C ALA A 53 2.87 -18.38 -1.62
N VAL A 54 1.62 -18.84 -1.74
CA VAL A 54 0.68 -18.41 -2.77
C VAL A 54 -0.65 -18.05 -2.14
N ALA A 55 -1.24 -16.93 -2.57
CA ALA A 55 -2.55 -16.48 -2.14
C ALA A 55 -3.32 -15.86 -3.30
N CYS A 56 -4.59 -15.55 -3.07
CA CYS A 56 -5.38 -14.73 -3.99
C CYS A 56 -6.36 -13.83 -3.24
N ASP A 57 -6.83 -12.78 -3.94
CA ASP A 57 -7.97 -11.98 -3.52
C ASP A 57 -9.30 -12.59 -3.99
N MET A 58 -10.42 -11.88 -3.75
CA MET A 58 -11.78 -12.32 -4.06
C MET A 58 -12.21 -12.10 -5.52
N ARG A 59 -11.38 -11.55 -6.42
CA ARG A 59 -11.72 -11.30 -7.82
C ARG A 59 -12.09 -12.59 -8.53
N LEU A 60 -13.05 -12.50 -9.48
CA LEU A 60 -13.61 -13.69 -10.15
C LEU A 60 -12.56 -14.56 -10.87
N SER A 61 -11.52 -13.92 -11.41
CA SER A 61 -10.42 -14.64 -12.09
C SER A 61 -9.32 -15.12 -11.15
N SER A 62 -9.26 -14.62 -9.90
CA SER A 62 -8.15 -14.90 -8.99
C SER A 62 -7.99 -16.37 -8.61
N PRO A 63 -9.05 -17.15 -8.33
CA PRO A 63 -8.88 -18.57 -8.02
C PRO A 63 -8.24 -19.35 -9.17
N LEU A 64 -8.70 -19.14 -10.40
CA LEU A 64 -8.20 -19.84 -11.57
C LEU A 64 -6.74 -19.44 -11.90
N LEU A 65 -6.40 -18.18 -11.76
CA LEU A 65 -5.02 -17.68 -11.89
C LEU A 65 -4.12 -18.28 -10.80
N LYS A 66 -4.59 -18.36 -9.54
CA LYS A 66 -3.87 -19.00 -8.43
C LYS A 66 -3.57 -20.46 -8.73
N ASP A 67 -4.57 -21.23 -9.21
CA ASP A 67 -4.38 -22.63 -9.51
C ASP A 67 -3.33 -22.87 -10.61
N ASN A 68 -3.33 -22.04 -11.67
CA ASN A 68 -2.33 -22.13 -12.72
C ASN A 68 -0.94 -21.67 -12.25
N LEU A 69 -0.85 -20.65 -11.40
CA LEU A 69 0.38 -20.23 -10.75
C LEU A 69 1.00 -21.36 -9.91
N ILE A 70 0.17 -22.02 -9.08
CA ILE A 70 0.58 -23.18 -8.28
C ILE A 70 1.12 -24.29 -9.17
N ARG A 71 0.42 -24.63 -10.27
CA ARG A 71 0.90 -25.64 -11.24
C ARG A 71 2.28 -25.27 -11.82
N GLY A 72 2.48 -23.99 -12.16
CA GLY A 72 3.77 -23.50 -12.67
C GLY A 72 4.90 -23.66 -11.64
N LEU A 73 4.66 -23.25 -10.39
CA LEU A 73 5.61 -23.37 -9.28
C LEU A 73 5.95 -24.86 -8.99
N VAL A 74 4.94 -25.71 -8.92
CA VAL A 74 5.11 -27.16 -8.69
C VAL A 74 5.90 -27.80 -9.82
N THR A 75 5.60 -27.45 -11.08
CA THR A 75 6.34 -27.93 -12.25
C THR A 75 7.81 -27.54 -12.20
N ALA A 76 8.10 -26.35 -11.67
CA ALA A 76 9.46 -25.88 -11.46
C ALA A 76 10.14 -26.43 -10.18
N GLY A 77 9.50 -27.34 -9.45
CA GLY A 77 10.07 -28.05 -8.30
C GLY A 77 9.89 -27.36 -6.94
N ALA A 78 9.12 -26.28 -6.85
CA ALA A 78 8.89 -25.60 -5.57
C ALA A 78 7.90 -26.35 -4.68
N LYS A 79 8.08 -26.27 -3.37
CA LYS A 79 7.04 -26.58 -2.39
C LYS A 79 6.17 -25.35 -2.22
N VAL A 80 4.92 -25.46 -2.65
CA VAL A 80 3.95 -24.38 -2.57
C VAL A 80 3.21 -24.43 -1.24
N ILE A 81 3.15 -23.29 -0.56
CA ILE A 81 2.33 -23.08 0.64
C ILE A 81 1.11 -22.28 0.20
N ASP A 82 -0.02 -22.96 0.02
CA ASP A 82 -1.28 -22.33 -0.37
C ASP A 82 -1.96 -21.73 0.86
N LEU A 83 -2.04 -20.40 0.91
CA LEU A 83 -2.69 -19.62 1.96
C LEU A 83 -4.19 -19.43 1.70
N GLY A 84 -4.70 -19.87 0.55
CA GLY A 84 -6.08 -19.64 0.15
C GLY A 84 -6.37 -18.19 -0.26
N MET A 85 -7.54 -17.72 0.11
CA MET A 85 -8.01 -16.35 -0.14
C MET A 85 -7.74 -15.51 1.11
N VAL A 86 -6.76 -14.61 1.03
CA VAL A 86 -6.37 -13.73 2.14
C VAL A 86 -6.05 -12.32 1.64
N ALA A 87 -6.08 -11.33 2.54
CA ALA A 87 -5.65 -9.98 2.25
C ALA A 87 -4.13 -9.91 1.99
N THR A 88 -3.69 -8.92 1.22
CA THR A 88 -2.26 -8.71 0.95
C THR A 88 -1.41 -8.55 2.21
N PRO A 89 -1.83 -7.83 3.28
CA PRO A 89 -1.09 -7.80 4.54
C PRO A 89 -0.92 -9.18 5.18
N THR A 90 -1.98 -9.98 5.22
CA THR A 90 -1.95 -11.35 5.75
C THR A 90 -0.97 -12.25 4.97
N PHE A 91 -0.96 -12.11 3.63
CA PHE A 91 0.01 -12.80 2.77
C PHE A 91 1.45 -12.40 3.10
N TYR A 92 1.75 -11.10 3.22
CA TYR A 92 3.09 -10.63 3.58
C TYR A 92 3.52 -11.11 4.96
N PHE A 93 2.62 -11.05 5.93
CA PHE A 93 2.86 -11.57 7.26
C PHE A 93 3.24 -13.06 7.25
N ALA A 94 2.51 -13.89 6.48
CA ALA A 94 2.83 -15.31 6.35
C ALA A 94 4.23 -15.55 5.77
N VAL A 95 4.58 -14.81 4.71
CA VAL A 95 5.91 -14.93 4.08
C VAL A 95 7.02 -14.55 5.06
N GLY A 96 6.84 -13.46 5.79
CA GLY A 96 7.83 -12.96 6.75
C GLY A 96 7.96 -13.86 7.98
N LYS A 97 6.84 -14.16 8.62
CA LYS A 97 6.81 -14.97 9.86
C LYS A 97 7.41 -16.36 9.68
N ASN A 98 7.05 -17.03 8.58
CA ASN A 98 7.53 -18.39 8.32
C ASN A 98 8.85 -18.42 7.54
N ASN A 99 9.42 -17.25 7.25
CA ASN A 99 10.69 -17.12 6.53
C ASN A 99 10.71 -17.88 5.19
N TYR A 100 9.57 -17.95 4.49
CA TYR A 100 9.49 -18.60 3.18
C TYR A 100 10.46 -17.97 2.19
N ALA A 101 10.89 -18.74 1.21
CA ALA A 101 11.81 -18.25 0.17
C ALA A 101 11.23 -17.06 -0.60
N GLY A 102 9.92 -16.95 -0.65
CA GLY A 102 9.19 -15.84 -1.25
C GLY A 102 7.71 -16.15 -1.37
N GLY A 103 6.99 -15.33 -2.09
CA GLY A 103 5.58 -15.58 -2.33
C GLY A 103 5.00 -14.74 -3.46
N ILE A 104 3.84 -15.15 -3.94
CA ILE A 104 3.07 -14.46 -4.98
C ILE A 104 1.60 -14.44 -4.55
N ILE A 105 1.00 -13.25 -4.55
CA ILE A 105 -0.43 -13.09 -4.38
C ILE A 105 -1.06 -12.61 -5.68
N VAL A 106 -2.15 -13.26 -6.08
CA VAL A 106 -2.98 -12.89 -7.22
C VAL A 106 -3.93 -11.80 -6.79
N SER A 107 -3.71 -10.57 -7.27
CA SER A 107 -4.54 -9.41 -6.97
C SER A 107 -4.22 -8.25 -7.90
N ALA A 108 -5.21 -7.38 -8.16
CA ALA A 108 -5.02 -6.09 -8.80
C ALA A 108 -5.35 -4.91 -7.86
N SER A 109 -5.38 -5.13 -6.54
CA SER A 109 -5.65 -4.11 -5.52
C SER A 109 -6.92 -3.30 -5.82
N HIS A 110 -6.84 -2.00 -6.01
CA HIS A 110 -7.95 -1.07 -6.24
C HIS A 110 -8.38 -0.94 -7.71
N ASN A 111 -7.77 -1.67 -8.64
CA ASN A 111 -8.18 -1.61 -10.05
C ASN A 111 -9.61 -2.12 -10.26
N PRO A 112 -10.32 -1.70 -11.33
CA PRO A 112 -11.65 -2.20 -11.68
C PRO A 112 -11.74 -3.73 -11.76
N LYS A 113 -12.95 -4.28 -11.75
CA LYS A 113 -13.23 -5.72 -11.63
C LYS A 113 -12.63 -6.58 -12.75
N GLU A 114 -12.45 -6.02 -13.94
CA GLU A 114 -11.88 -6.69 -15.11
C GLU A 114 -10.36 -6.90 -14.99
N TRP A 115 -9.72 -6.14 -14.13
CA TRP A 115 -8.27 -6.21 -13.92
C TRP A 115 -7.90 -7.36 -12.98
N ASN A 116 -6.71 -7.93 -13.24
CA ASN A 116 -6.03 -8.79 -12.27
C ASN A 116 -4.52 -8.63 -12.39
N GLY A 117 -3.77 -9.31 -11.51
CA GLY A 117 -2.32 -9.19 -11.51
C GLY A 117 -1.64 -10.02 -10.43
N PHE A 118 -0.35 -9.74 -10.23
CA PHE A 118 0.49 -10.50 -9.31
C PHE A 118 1.43 -9.57 -8.55
N LYS A 119 1.32 -9.57 -7.22
CA LYS A 119 2.32 -8.96 -6.33
C LYS A 119 3.27 -10.05 -5.86
N MET A 120 4.56 -9.77 -5.89
CA MET A 120 5.61 -10.77 -5.64
C MET A 120 6.59 -10.25 -4.59
N VAL A 121 7.00 -11.15 -3.71
CA VAL A 121 8.01 -10.85 -2.69
C VAL A 121 9.03 -11.99 -2.56
N ARG A 122 10.24 -11.60 -2.18
CA ARG A 122 11.29 -12.49 -1.72
C ARG A 122 11.17 -12.78 -0.23
N ARG A 123 12.10 -13.55 0.28
CA ARG A 123 12.26 -13.82 1.72
C ARG A 123 12.18 -12.53 2.55
N GLY A 124 11.47 -12.60 3.69
CA GLY A 124 11.27 -11.45 4.57
C GLY A 124 10.35 -10.37 3.98
N GLY A 125 9.48 -10.72 3.00
CA GLY A 125 8.55 -9.78 2.40
C GLY A 125 9.20 -8.71 1.51
N ARG A 126 10.48 -8.87 1.12
CA ARG A 126 11.16 -7.92 0.23
C ARG A 126 10.51 -7.91 -1.15
N PRO A 127 10.08 -6.76 -1.67
CA PRO A 127 9.36 -6.72 -2.94
C PRO A 127 10.23 -7.14 -4.14
N VAL A 128 9.57 -7.67 -5.17
CA VAL A 128 10.16 -7.82 -6.50
C VAL A 128 9.70 -6.63 -7.34
N SER A 129 10.62 -5.73 -7.67
CA SER A 129 10.36 -4.52 -8.48
C SER A 129 10.98 -4.64 -9.88
N GLY A 130 10.81 -3.61 -10.71
CA GLY A 130 11.36 -3.55 -12.06
C GLY A 130 12.85 -3.87 -12.08
N GLU A 131 13.62 -3.15 -11.28
CA GLU A 131 15.08 -3.29 -11.18
C GLU A 131 15.52 -4.59 -10.49
N THR A 132 14.67 -5.14 -9.62
CA THR A 132 15.04 -6.29 -8.78
C THR A 132 14.50 -7.62 -9.28
N GLY A 133 13.73 -7.67 -10.39
CA GLY A 133 13.31 -8.96 -10.92
C GLY A 133 12.19 -8.94 -11.97
N ILE A 134 11.37 -7.91 -12.09
CA ILE A 134 10.25 -7.91 -13.05
C ILE A 134 10.75 -8.02 -14.51
N GLU A 135 11.83 -7.34 -14.87
CA GLU A 135 12.39 -7.46 -16.22
C GLU A 135 12.91 -8.88 -16.49
N PHE A 136 13.58 -9.51 -15.52
CA PHE A 136 13.99 -10.92 -15.64
C PHE A 136 12.78 -11.85 -15.83
N LEU A 137 11.71 -11.65 -15.05
CA LEU A 137 10.47 -12.45 -15.17
C LEU A 137 9.84 -12.26 -16.55
N LYS A 138 9.77 -11.03 -17.03
CA LYS A 138 9.26 -10.69 -18.36
C LYS A 138 10.04 -11.41 -19.47
N GLU A 139 11.38 -11.32 -19.45
CA GLU A 139 12.24 -12.01 -20.41
C GLU A 139 11.99 -13.51 -20.40
N LYS A 140 12.01 -14.14 -19.21
CA LYS A 140 11.78 -15.59 -19.06
C LYS A 140 10.40 -16.05 -19.55
N ILE A 141 9.37 -15.27 -19.24
CA ILE A 141 8.00 -15.56 -19.66
C ILE A 141 7.85 -15.44 -21.19
N LEU A 142 8.40 -14.39 -21.79
CA LEU A 142 8.31 -14.16 -23.24
C LEU A 142 9.18 -15.15 -24.04
N GLU A 143 10.32 -15.56 -23.51
CA GLU A 143 11.14 -16.63 -24.11
C GLU A 143 10.43 -17.99 -24.05
N ASN A 144 9.65 -18.24 -23.01
CA ASN A 144 8.95 -19.51 -22.73
C ASN A 144 9.88 -20.76 -22.86
N LYS A 145 11.09 -20.63 -22.33
CA LYS A 145 12.10 -21.71 -22.34
C LYS A 145 12.45 -22.13 -20.93
N PHE A 146 11.72 -23.09 -20.40
CA PHE A 146 11.95 -23.62 -19.06
C PHE A 146 12.51 -25.04 -19.13
N MET A 147 13.56 -25.29 -18.34
CA MET A 147 14.16 -26.63 -18.27
C MET A 147 13.33 -27.53 -17.34
N PRO A 148 12.97 -28.73 -17.78
CA PRO A 148 12.28 -29.68 -16.91
C PRO A 148 13.08 -29.96 -15.64
N LYS A 149 12.42 -29.92 -14.48
CA LYS A 149 13.02 -30.31 -13.20
C LYS A 149 12.91 -31.81 -12.98
N LYS A 150 13.95 -32.43 -12.41
CA LYS A 150 13.95 -33.87 -12.07
C LYS A 150 12.92 -34.21 -11.00
N GLN A 151 12.69 -33.29 -10.09
CA GLN A 151 11.74 -33.45 -8.98
C GLN A 151 10.61 -32.44 -9.14
N VAL A 152 9.40 -32.92 -9.17
CA VAL A 152 8.17 -32.13 -9.14
C VAL A 152 7.96 -31.64 -7.70
N GLY A 153 7.45 -30.44 -7.55
CA GLY A 153 7.13 -29.86 -6.24
C GLY A 153 5.88 -30.49 -5.62
N GLN A 154 5.47 -29.94 -4.49
CA GLN A 154 4.27 -30.35 -3.76
C GLN A 154 3.49 -29.12 -3.29
N VAL A 155 2.23 -29.31 -2.93
CA VAL A 155 1.36 -28.27 -2.37
C VAL A 155 1.00 -28.65 -0.94
N VAL A 156 1.08 -27.66 -0.05
CA VAL A 156 0.64 -27.78 1.34
C VAL A 156 -0.27 -26.58 1.62
N THR A 157 -1.47 -26.83 2.12
CA THR A 157 -2.37 -25.78 2.56
C THR A 157 -1.99 -25.32 3.98
N LEU A 158 -1.90 -24.02 4.18
CA LEU A 158 -1.70 -23.42 5.49
C LEU A 158 -2.97 -22.67 5.91
N GLU A 159 -3.58 -23.14 6.97
CA GLU A 159 -4.72 -22.49 7.61
C GLU A 159 -4.26 -21.55 8.76
N ASN A 160 -5.18 -20.74 9.28
CA ASN A 160 -4.99 -19.88 10.46
C ASN A 160 -4.01 -18.71 10.33
N THR A 161 -3.52 -18.40 9.12
CA THR A 161 -2.59 -17.26 8.92
C THR A 161 -3.17 -15.92 9.37
N LEU A 162 -4.47 -15.70 9.12
CA LEU A 162 -5.17 -14.51 9.57
C LEU A 162 -5.22 -14.42 11.11
N ASP A 163 -5.48 -15.53 11.80
CA ASP A 163 -5.49 -15.57 13.26
C ASP A 163 -4.12 -15.21 13.83
N GLU A 164 -3.07 -15.71 13.22
CA GLU A 164 -1.69 -15.42 13.64
C GLU A 164 -1.31 -13.96 13.41
N GLU A 165 -1.71 -13.35 12.26
CA GLU A 165 -1.51 -11.93 11.99
C GLU A 165 -2.25 -11.06 13.01
N ILE A 166 -3.54 -11.35 13.27
CA ILE A 166 -4.33 -10.59 14.24
C ILE A 166 -3.77 -10.73 15.66
N ASN A 167 -3.39 -11.93 16.08
CA ASN A 167 -2.76 -12.13 17.38
C ASN A 167 -1.46 -11.33 17.51
N PHE A 168 -0.65 -11.27 16.46
CA PHE A 168 0.53 -10.42 16.42
C PHE A 168 0.15 -8.93 16.55
N ALA A 169 -0.84 -8.46 15.79
CA ALA A 169 -1.31 -7.07 15.87
C ALA A 169 -1.82 -6.73 17.29
N LEU A 170 -2.63 -7.59 17.91
CA LEU A 170 -3.13 -7.40 19.27
C LEU A 170 -2.01 -7.32 20.30
N SER A 171 -0.91 -8.06 20.11
CA SER A 171 0.26 -8.04 21.01
C SER A 171 1.03 -6.71 20.98
N GLN A 172 0.83 -5.88 19.94
CA GLN A 172 1.53 -4.60 19.75
C GLN A 172 0.88 -3.44 20.52
N VAL A 173 -0.25 -3.67 21.22
CA VAL A 173 -1.00 -2.61 21.89
C VAL A 173 -1.57 -3.10 23.22
N ASP A 174 -1.66 -2.21 24.19
CA ASP A 174 -2.43 -2.47 25.41
C ASP A 174 -3.93 -2.26 25.12
N LEU A 175 -4.65 -3.37 24.90
CA LEU A 175 -6.08 -3.36 24.58
C LEU A 175 -6.95 -2.74 25.67
N LYS A 176 -6.48 -2.68 26.94
CA LYS A 176 -7.21 -2.05 28.05
C LYS A 176 -7.35 -0.53 27.88
N LYS A 177 -6.48 0.08 27.05
CA LYS A 177 -6.55 1.50 26.72
C LYS A 177 -7.63 1.83 25.71
N ILE A 178 -8.11 0.84 24.94
CA ILE A 178 -9.18 1.04 23.96
C ILE A 178 -10.53 1.10 24.71
N LYS A 179 -11.18 2.27 24.66
CA LYS A 179 -12.50 2.50 25.23
C LYS A 179 -13.62 2.14 24.25
N SER A 180 -14.86 2.33 24.68
CA SER A 180 -16.02 2.14 23.82
C SER A 180 -16.04 3.18 22.71
N LEU A 181 -16.01 2.71 21.46
CA LEU A 181 -16.10 3.51 20.24
C LEU A 181 -17.11 2.87 19.28
N LYS A 182 -17.88 3.71 18.60
CA LYS A 182 -18.77 3.30 17.50
C LYS A 182 -18.03 3.51 16.19
N ILE A 183 -17.84 2.45 15.44
CA ILE A 183 -17.06 2.44 14.22
C ILE A 183 -17.91 1.94 13.06
N VAL A 184 -17.90 2.65 11.96
CA VAL A 184 -18.43 2.16 10.68
C VAL A 184 -17.22 1.79 9.80
N ALA A 185 -17.21 0.60 9.25
CA ALA A 185 -16.14 0.21 8.33
C ALA A 185 -16.71 -0.23 6.99
N ASP A 186 -16.12 0.24 5.91
CA ASP A 186 -16.46 -0.12 4.54
C ASP A 186 -15.30 -0.87 3.89
N ALA A 187 -15.56 -2.12 3.51
CA ALA A 187 -14.59 -2.97 2.86
C ALA A 187 -14.80 -3.07 1.33
N ALA A 188 -15.73 -2.32 0.74
CA ALA A 188 -16.01 -2.32 -0.71
C ALA A 188 -16.14 -3.73 -1.31
N ASN A 189 -16.83 -4.65 -0.61
CA ASN A 189 -16.96 -6.08 -0.98
C ASN A 189 -15.62 -6.81 -1.16
N SER A 190 -14.57 -6.40 -0.43
CA SER A 190 -13.22 -6.83 -0.70
C SER A 190 -12.45 -7.31 0.55
N MET A 191 -11.14 -7.55 0.38
CA MET A 191 -10.33 -8.32 1.35
C MET A 191 -10.18 -7.66 2.72
N GLY A 192 -10.36 -6.35 2.85
CA GLY A 192 -10.38 -5.66 4.13
C GLY A 192 -11.41 -6.23 5.12
N ALA A 193 -12.53 -6.74 4.61
CA ALA A 193 -13.57 -7.38 5.43
C ALA A 193 -13.03 -8.52 6.30
N THR A 194 -12.05 -9.27 5.82
CA THR A 194 -11.50 -10.45 6.49
C THR A 194 -10.82 -10.08 7.81
N TYR A 195 -9.81 -9.21 7.74
CA TYR A 195 -9.06 -8.83 8.93
C TYR A 195 -9.84 -7.86 9.84
N LEU A 196 -10.70 -6.99 9.29
CA LEU A 196 -11.56 -6.12 10.10
C LEU A 196 -12.55 -6.95 10.94
N THR A 197 -13.23 -7.93 10.34
CA THR A 197 -14.12 -8.83 11.07
C THR A 197 -13.36 -9.53 12.21
N LYS A 198 -12.19 -10.08 11.90
CA LYS A 198 -11.40 -10.81 12.90
C LYS A 198 -10.87 -9.89 13.99
N LEU A 199 -10.32 -8.73 13.63
CA LEU A 199 -9.78 -7.75 14.58
C LEU A 199 -10.86 -7.28 15.57
N PHE A 200 -12.02 -6.85 15.06
CA PHE A 200 -13.10 -6.34 15.92
C PHE A 200 -13.78 -7.42 16.75
N SER A 201 -13.69 -8.71 16.39
CA SER A 201 -14.16 -9.80 17.25
C SER A 201 -13.36 -9.88 18.56
N HIS A 202 -12.16 -9.33 18.62
CA HIS A 202 -11.34 -9.21 19.84
C HIS A 202 -11.52 -7.90 20.60
N LEU A 203 -12.38 -7.00 20.12
CA LEU A 203 -12.64 -5.68 20.71
C LEU A 203 -14.13 -5.52 21.06
N PRO A 204 -14.65 -6.30 22.02
CA PRO A 204 -16.09 -6.30 22.34
C PRO A 204 -16.59 -4.94 22.87
N GLN A 205 -15.70 -4.07 23.33
CA GLN A 205 -16.04 -2.70 23.75
C GLN A 205 -16.29 -1.76 22.54
N CYS A 206 -15.82 -2.10 21.34
CA CYS A 206 -16.04 -1.33 20.13
C CYS A 206 -17.26 -1.88 19.36
N GLN A 207 -18.18 -1.01 19.00
CA GLN A 207 -19.32 -1.37 18.17
C GLN A 207 -18.98 -1.19 16.70
N LEU A 208 -18.78 -2.28 15.96
CA LEU A 208 -18.55 -2.26 14.51
C LEU A 208 -19.89 -2.32 13.75
N THR A 209 -20.11 -1.37 12.85
CA THR A 209 -21.15 -1.41 11.81
C THR A 209 -20.47 -1.70 10.47
N PRO A 210 -20.55 -2.95 9.94
CA PRO A 210 -19.92 -3.31 8.70
C PRO A 210 -20.73 -2.85 7.49
N LEU A 211 -20.07 -2.30 6.47
CA LEU A 211 -20.61 -1.98 5.16
C LEU A 211 -19.85 -2.77 4.10
N ASN A 212 -20.57 -3.41 3.19
CA ASN A 212 -19.99 -4.10 2.03
C ASN A 212 -18.94 -5.16 2.40
N PHE A 213 -19.19 -5.94 3.47
CA PHE A 213 -18.27 -6.97 3.98
C PHE A 213 -18.41 -8.33 3.29
N ASN A 214 -19.44 -8.54 2.47
CA ASN A 214 -19.54 -9.76 1.66
C ASN A 214 -18.49 -9.70 0.56
N LEU A 215 -17.58 -10.68 0.50
CA LEU A 215 -16.56 -10.74 -0.55
C LEU A 215 -17.24 -11.00 -1.91
N ASP A 216 -17.07 -10.07 -2.84
CA ASP A 216 -17.66 -10.15 -4.19
C ASP A 216 -16.77 -9.43 -5.21
N GLY A 217 -16.09 -10.22 -6.05
CA GLY A 217 -15.18 -9.71 -7.08
C GLY A 217 -15.85 -8.90 -8.20
N THR A 218 -17.20 -8.73 -8.16
CA THR A 218 -17.91 -7.83 -9.07
C THR A 218 -18.01 -6.40 -8.55
N PHE A 219 -17.64 -6.15 -7.27
CA PHE A 219 -17.72 -4.86 -6.58
C PHE A 219 -19.11 -4.19 -6.69
N PRO A 220 -20.19 -4.83 -6.24
CA PRO A 220 -21.55 -4.37 -6.51
C PRO A 220 -21.91 -3.05 -5.82
N ALA A 221 -21.24 -2.68 -4.74
CA ALA A 221 -21.50 -1.45 -4.01
C ALA A 221 -20.84 -0.23 -4.65
N HIS A 222 -19.53 -0.29 -4.87
CA HIS A 222 -18.70 0.71 -5.51
C HIS A 222 -17.31 0.13 -5.79
N GLU A 223 -16.48 0.83 -6.56
CA GLU A 223 -15.08 0.45 -6.75
C GLU A 223 -14.30 0.47 -5.43
N ALA A 224 -13.38 -0.46 -5.27
CA ALA A 224 -12.58 -0.61 -4.06
C ALA A 224 -11.37 0.35 -4.04
N ASP A 225 -11.62 1.64 -4.30
CA ASP A 225 -10.62 2.70 -4.29
C ASP A 225 -11.02 3.87 -3.39
N PRO A 226 -10.56 3.89 -2.12
CA PRO A 226 -10.90 4.95 -1.17
C PRO A 226 -10.28 6.33 -1.50
N LEU A 227 -9.41 6.44 -2.52
CA LEU A 227 -8.92 7.72 -3.01
C LEU A 227 -9.98 8.51 -3.79
N LYS A 228 -10.99 7.82 -4.31
CA LYS A 228 -12.13 8.44 -4.98
C LYS A 228 -13.19 8.80 -3.95
N GLU A 229 -13.46 10.07 -3.84
CA GLU A 229 -14.40 10.61 -2.83
C GLU A 229 -15.81 10.04 -2.96
N GLU A 230 -16.25 9.78 -4.21
CA GLU A 230 -17.54 9.15 -4.49
C GLU A 230 -17.71 7.77 -3.85
N ASN A 231 -16.62 7.01 -3.72
CA ASN A 231 -16.62 5.68 -3.11
C ASN A 231 -16.78 5.73 -1.58
N LEU A 232 -16.56 6.88 -0.96
CA LEU A 232 -16.73 7.09 0.49
C LEU A 232 -18.14 7.58 0.88
N THR A 233 -19.01 7.88 -0.10
CA THR A 233 -20.33 8.50 0.14
C THR A 233 -21.19 7.66 1.09
N GLN A 234 -21.30 6.36 0.88
CA GLN A 234 -22.09 5.45 1.73
C GLN A 234 -21.54 5.41 3.16
N LEU A 235 -20.21 5.32 3.30
CA LEU A 235 -19.54 5.31 4.60
C LEU A 235 -19.80 6.61 5.36
N LYS A 236 -19.64 7.78 4.73
CA LYS A 236 -19.87 9.11 5.32
C LYS A 236 -21.32 9.26 5.80
N HIS A 237 -22.30 8.89 4.98
CA HIS A 237 -23.71 8.89 5.39
C HIS A 237 -23.97 7.94 6.57
N SER A 238 -23.36 6.75 6.56
CA SER A 238 -23.53 5.79 7.66
C SER A 238 -22.95 6.29 8.97
N ILE A 239 -21.79 6.98 8.94
CA ILE A 239 -21.19 7.61 10.14
C ILE A 239 -22.18 8.60 10.77
N LEU A 240 -22.72 9.51 9.96
CA LEU A 240 -23.66 10.55 10.45
C LEU A 240 -24.95 9.93 10.99
N ASN A 241 -25.55 8.98 10.27
CA ASN A 241 -26.80 8.33 10.65
C ASN A 241 -26.67 7.51 11.94
N ASN A 242 -25.55 6.81 12.13
CA ASN A 242 -25.29 6.00 13.33
C ASN A 242 -24.65 6.79 14.46
N ARG A 243 -24.33 8.08 14.24
CA ARG A 243 -23.53 8.90 15.17
C ARG A 243 -22.28 8.14 15.59
N ALA A 244 -21.54 7.62 14.60
CA ALA A 244 -20.32 6.88 14.82
C ALA A 244 -19.16 7.85 15.14
N ASP A 245 -18.21 7.35 15.90
CA ASP A 245 -17.03 8.13 16.30
C ASP A 245 -15.99 8.15 15.17
N LEU A 246 -15.89 7.05 14.41
CA LEU A 246 -14.86 6.85 13.37
C LEU A 246 -15.40 6.02 12.22
N GLY A 247 -14.98 6.37 11.00
CA GLY A 247 -15.10 5.56 9.80
C GLY A 247 -13.77 4.97 9.38
N ILE A 248 -13.79 3.75 8.82
CA ILE A 248 -12.63 3.08 8.23
C ILE A 248 -13.01 2.62 6.83
N ALA A 249 -12.17 2.93 5.82
CA ALA A 249 -12.32 2.39 4.47
C ALA A 249 -11.05 1.66 4.05
N THR A 250 -11.21 0.55 3.30
CA THR A 250 -10.09 -0.24 2.78
C THR A 250 -10.18 -0.36 1.26
N ASP A 251 -9.05 -0.58 0.60
CA ASP A 251 -9.02 -0.91 -0.82
C ASP A 251 -9.22 -2.41 -1.09
N GLY A 252 -9.12 -2.81 -2.36
CA GLY A 252 -9.52 -4.14 -2.82
C GLY A 252 -8.72 -5.30 -2.24
N ASP A 253 -7.42 -5.17 -2.01
CA ASP A 253 -6.61 -6.20 -1.38
C ASP A 253 -6.26 -5.90 0.09
N GLY A 254 -6.80 -4.78 0.60
CA GLY A 254 -6.79 -4.46 2.02
C GLY A 254 -5.44 -3.94 2.55
N ASP A 255 -4.53 -3.51 1.68
CA ASP A 255 -3.24 -2.95 2.11
C ASP A 255 -3.26 -1.44 2.33
N ARG A 256 -4.36 -0.74 1.92
CA ARG A 256 -4.61 0.67 2.20
C ARG A 256 -5.74 0.84 3.20
N ILE A 257 -5.58 1.81 4.09
CA ILE A 257 -6.62 2.20 5.04
C ILE A 257 -6.79 3.71 5.07
N PHE A 258 -8.05 4.13 5.10
CA PHE A 258 -8.46 5.52 5.22
C PHE A 258 -9.38 5.70 6.41
N PHE A 259 -9.33 6.87 7.01
CA PHE A 259 -10.10 7.19 8.20
C PHE A 259 -11.00 8.40 7.95
N ILE A 260 -12.22 8.32 8.43
CA ILE A 260 -13.24 9.35 8.32
C ILE A 260 -13.66 9.72 9.75
N ASP A 261 -13.76 11.01 10.07
CA ASP A 261 -14.12 11.46 11.39
C ASP A 261 -15.64 11.39 11.65
N ASN A 262 -16.06 11.71 12.88
CA ASN A 262 -17.45 11.70 13.30
C ASN A 262 -18.34 12.76 12.61
N GLN A 263 -17.77 13.67 11.83
CA GLN A 263 -18.47 14.66 11.01
C GLN A 263 -18.64 14.19 9.55
N GLY A 264 -18.12 13.01 9.20
CA GLY A 264 -18.10 12.48 7.84
C GLY A 264 -17.00 13.08 6.97
N GLU A 265 -16.01 13.75 7.58
CA GLU A 265 -14.89 14.32 6.86
C GLU A 265 -13.74 13.33 6.78
N THR A 266 -13.15 13.18 5.59
CA THR A 266 -11.97 12.34 5.39
C THR A 266 -10.79 12.93 6.13
N ILE A 267 -10.17 12.15 7.04
CA ILE A 267 -8.97 12.56 7.74
C ILE A 267 -7.79 12.48 6.76
N PRO A 268 -7.10 13.59 6.46
CA PRO A 268 -5.99 13.57 5.52
C PRO A 268 -4.92 12.52 5.90
N PRO A 269 -4.45 11.67 4.95
CA PRO A 269 -3.42 10.67 5.23
C PRO A 269 -2.16 11.25 5.87
N ALA A 270 -1.81 12.50 5.59
CA ALA A 270 -0.69 13.19 6.22
C ALA A 270 -0.86 13.37 7.73
N ILE A 271 -2.09 13.61 8.21
CA ILE A 271 -2.40 13.73 9.65
C ILE A 271 -2.33 12.33 10.28
N ILE A 272 -2.96 11.32 9.69
CA ILE A 272 -2.90 9.93 10.16
C ILE A 272 -1.45 9.45 10.26
N ARG A 273 -0.65 9.68 9.22
CA ARG A 273 0.78 9.35 9.20
C ARG A 273 1.55 10.04 10.33
N GLY A 274 1.26 11.31 10.56
CA GLY A 274 1.88 12.07 11.65
C GLY A 274 1.49 11.58 13.04
N LEU A 275 0.22 11.25 13.26
CA LEU A 275 -0.27 10.66 14.52
C LEU A 275 0.34 9.29 14.77
N LEU A 276 0.34 8.41 13.76
CA LEU A 276 0.99 7.10 13.85
C LEU A 276 2.49 7.23 14.13
N ALA A 277 3.18 8.15 13.46
CA ALA A 277 4.60 8.41 13.70
C ALA A 277 4.85 8.80 15.16
N LYS A 278 4.04 9.72 15.72
CA LYS A 278 4.10 10.12 17.13
C LYS A 278 3.93 8.91 18.06
N LEU A 279 2.94 8.06 17.78
CA LEU A 279 2.68 6.86 18.59
C LEU A 279 3.82 5.84 18.51
N PHE A 280 4.36 5.58 17.33
CA PHE A 280 5.50 4.68 17.16
C PHE A 280 6.80 5.22 17.77
N LEU A 281 6.96 6.54 17.81
CA LEU A 281 8.10 7.17 18.46
C LEU A 281 8.05 7.09 19.99
N GLN A 282 6.88 6.88 20.59
CA GLN A 282 6.79 6.53 22.01
C GLN A 282 7.42 5.15 22.28
N ASP A 283 7.22 4.18 21.38
CA ASP A 283 7.79 2.84 21.49
C ASP A 283 9.29 2.83 21.11
N LYS A 284 9.70 3.70 20.16
CA LYS A 284 11.07 3.74 19.64
C LYS A 284 11.57 5.18 19.46
N PRO A 285 11.95 5.86 20.56
CA PRO A 285 12.43 7.24 20.51
C PRO A 285 13.64 7.41 19.56
N GLY A 286 13.68 8.52 18.81
CA GLY A 286 14.77 8.83 17.89
C GLY A 286 14.77 8.03 16.60
N ALA A 287 13.76 7.18 16.36
CA ALA A 287 13.70 6.38 15.13
C ALA A 287 13.56 7.26 13.88
N LYS A 288 14.04 6.72 12.76
CA LYS A 288 13.81 7.29 11.42
C LYS A 288 12.41 6.91 10.94
N ILE A 289 11.65 7.92 10.49
CA ILE A 289 10.27 7.78 10.02
C ILE A 289 10.18 8.27 8.58
N GLY A 290 9.69 7.40 7.68
CA GLY A 290 9.51 7.70 6.27
C GLY A 290 8.21 8.44 5.96
N TYR A 291 8.26 9.37 5.01
CA TYR A 291 7.11 10.03 4.40
C TYR A 291 7.37 10.28 2.92
N ASP A 292 6.35 10.17 2.09
CA ASP A 292 6.50 10.36 0.65
C ASP A 292 6.67 11.84 0.26
N VAL A 293 7.20 12.08 -0.95
CA VAL A 293 7.46 13.43 -1.49
C VAL A 293 6.21 14.30 -1.65
N ARG A 294 5.01 13.71 -1.62
CA ARG A 294 3.76 14.47 -1.70
C ARG A 294 3.58 15.31 -0.43
N PRO A 295 2.98 16.49 -0.52
CA PRO A 295 2.80 17.39 0.62
C PRO A 295 2.18 16.70 1.84
N GLY A 296 2.61 17.14 2.97
CA GLY A 296 2.22 16.57 4.26
C GLY A 296 3.14 17.09 5.36
N LYS A 297 3.39 18.41 5.38
CA LYS A 297 4.29 19.06 6.35
C LYS A 297 3.90 18.74 7.78
N ILE A 298 2.60 18.59 8.06
CA ILE A 298 2.13 18.19 9.39
C ILE A 298 2.74 16.85 9.84
N THR A 299 3.00 15.91 8.92
CA THR A 299 3.71 14.67 9.24
C THR A 299 5.12 14.97 9.75
N ILE A 300 5.86 15.85 9.04
CA ILE A 300 7.24 16.21 9.38
C ILE A 300 7.27 16.90 10.74
N ASP A 301 6.33 17.81 10.98
CA ASP A 301 6.22 18.56 12.23
C ASP A 301 5.99 17.59 13.41
N LEU A 302 5.04 16.65 13.28
CA LEU A 302 4.74 15.68 14.33
C LEU A 302 5.88 14.68 14.58
N ILE A 303 6.61 14.28 13.53
CA ILE A 303 7.81 13.45 13.69
C ILE A 303 8.87 14.20 14.52
N LYS A 304 9.14 15.47 14.18
CA LYS A 304 10.13 16.31 14.88
C LYS A 304 9.70 16.61 16.31
N GLU A 305 8.43 16.99 16.53
CA GLU A 305 7.86 17.24 17.85
C GLU A 305 7.97 16.01 18.76
N ALA A 306 7.84 14.79 18.20
CA ALA A 306 8.00 13.53 18.93
C ALA A 306 9.46 13.05 19.04
N GLY A 307 10.44 13.86 18.59
CA GLY A 307 11.87 13.54 18.67
C GLY A 307 12.37 12.50 17.66
N GLY A 308 11.61 12.25 16.59
CA GLY A 308 12.01 11.34 15.51
C GLY A 308 12.79 12.05 14.39
N ILE A 309 13.32 11.27 13.47
CA ILE A 309 14.08 11.75 12.30
C ILE A 309 13.22 11.56 11.05
N PRO A 310 12.68 12.63 10.42
CA PRO A 310 11.91 12.53 9.20
C PRO A 310 12.82 12.21 8.01
N VAL A 311 12.42 11.22 7.20
CA VAL A 311 13.14 10.79 5.99
C VAL A 311 12.18 10.80 4.81
N VAL A 312 12.51 11.56 3.77
CA VAL A 312 11.70 11.59 2.55
C VAL A 312 11.88 10.31 1.75
N THR A 313 10.78 9.76 1.23
CA THR A 313 10.79 8.56 0.39
C THR A 313 10.21 8.86 -1.00
N ARG A 314 10.59 8.04 -1.97
CA ARG A 314 9.94 8.01 -3.29
C ARG A 314 8.49 7.53 -3.15
N VAL A 315 7.67 7.77 -4.20
CA VAL A 315 6.31 7.23 -4.27
C VAL A 315 6.33 5.81 -4.82
N GLY A 316 5.65 4.89 -4.15
CA GLY A 316 5.49 3.50 -4.57
C GLY A 316 5.91 2.49 -3.50
N HIS A 317 4.99 1.59 -3.18
CA HIS A 317 5.11 0.67 -2.05
C HIS A 317 6.41 -0.15 -2.05
N SER A 318 6.87 -0.61 -3.22
CA SER A 318 8.11 -1.40 -3.32
C SER A 318 9.34 -0.55 -3.02
N LEU A 319 9.39 0.67 -3.57
CA LEU A 319 10.53 1.59 -3.39
C LEU A 319 10.65 2.06 -1.94
N ILE A 320 9.50 2.32 -1.29
CA ILE A 320 9.46 2.70 0.12
C ILE A 320 9.98 1.56 0.99
N LYS A 321 9.50 0.33 0.77
CA LYS A 321 9.97 -0.85 1.53
C LYS A 321 11.47 -1.11 1.34
N GLU A 322 11.98 -1.00 0.12
CA GLU A 322 13.41 -1.12 -0.16
C GLU A 322 14.22 -0.05 0.56
N GLN A 323 13.77 1.21 0.54
CA GLN A 323 14.43 2.31 1.25
C GLN A 323 14.37 2.11 2.77
N MET A 324 13.22 1.67 3.30
CA MET A 324 13.07 1.37 4.73
C MET A 324 14.08 0.34 5.22
N LEU A 325 14.26 -0.74 4.46
CA LEU A 325 15.25 -1.77 4.79
C LEU A 325 16.68 -1.24 4.69
N LYS A 326 16.99 -0.49 3.61
CA LYS A 326 18.33 0.05 3.37
C LYS A 326 18.76 1.08 4.41
N GLU A 327 17.86 1.97 4.82
CA GLU A 327 18.13 3.08 5.73
C GLU A 327 17.70 2.82 7.17
N ASN A 328 17.16 1.62 7.45
CA ASN A 328 16.64 1.20 8.74
C ASN A 328 15.55 2.15 9.27
N LEU A 329 14.55 2.46 8.40
CA LEU A 329 13.39 3.20 8.84
C LEU A 329 12.47 2.29 9.64
N PHE A 330 11.92 2.79 10.75
CA PHE A 330 11.06 2.00 11.62
C PHE A 330 9.61 1.96 11.13
N PHE A 331 9.09 3.11 10.74
CA PHE A 331 7.75 3.30 10.19
C PHE A 331 7.84 4.18 8.96
N ALA A 332 6.96 3.97 8.00
CA ALA A 332 6.73 4.90 6.91
C ALA A 332 5.25 4.93 6.51
N GLY A 333 4.83 6.03 5.92
CA GLY A 333 3.47 6.14 5.40
C GLY A 333 3.42 6.91 4.10
N GLU A 334 2.43 6.57 3.29
CA GLU A 334 2.20 7.14 1.97
C GLU A 334 0.87 7.90 1.92
N SER A 335 0.79 8.95 1.11
CA SER A 335 -0.45 9.72 0.94
C SER A 335 -1.57 8.91 0.27
N SER A 336 -1.25 7.76 -0.29
CA SER A 336 -2.20 6.78 -0.84
C SER A 336 -2.84 5.85 0.18
N GLY A 337 -2.55 6.02 1.48
CA GLY A 337 -3.14 5.21 2.56
C GLY A 337 -2.38 3.94 2.90
N HIS A 338 -1.20 3.71 2.33
CA HIS A 338 -0.30 2.64 2.78
C HIS A 338 0.48 3.10 4.01
N PHE A 339 0.59 2.23 5.01
CA PHE A 339 1.40 2.43 6.21
C PHE A 339 2.22 1.18 6.48
N TYR A 340 3.54 1.35 6.53
CA TYR A 340 4.53 0.28 6.63
C TYR A 340 5.19 0.28 7.99
N LEU A 341 5.41 -0.89 8.55
CA LEU A 341 6.16 -1.06 9.79
C LEU A 341 7.29 -2.07 9.56
N ASN A 342 8.47 -1.77 10.06
CA ASN A 342 9.61 -2.67 10.03
C ASN A 342 9.66 -3.46 11.34
N THR A 343 9.29 -4.74 11.26
CA THR A 343 9.20 -5.68 12.39
C THR A 343 10.21 -6.81 12.25
N GLU A 344 10.26 -7.72 13.21
CA GLU A 344 11.06 -8.95 13.13
C GLU A 344 10.65 -9.87 11.96
N TYR A 345 9.43 -9.73 11.43
CA TYR A 345 8.92 -10.53 10.31
C TYR A 345 9.15 -9.88 8.96
N GLY A 346 9.51 -8.61 8.93
CA GLY A 346 9.79 -7.88 7.70
C GLY A 346 9.17 -6.49 7.66
N CYS A 347 9.35 -5.83 6.52
CA CYS A 347 8.90 -4.47 6.28
C CYS A 347 7.75 -4.49 5.27
N PHE A 348 6.51 -4.34 5.76
CA PHE A 348 5.30 -4.31 4.94
C PHE A 348 4.13 -3.63 5.64
N GLU A 349 2.96 -3.64 5.02
CA GLU A 349 1.74 -3.03 5.54
C GLU A 349 1.17 -3.87 6.68
N TYR A 350 0.83 -3.20 7.79
CA TYR A 350 0.17 -3.80 8.96
C TYR A 350 -1.08 -2.98 9.36
N PRO A 351 -2.14 -2.99 8.54
CA PRO A 351 -3.33 -2.17 8.78
C PRO A 351 -3.96 -2.42 10.16
N SER A 352 -3.99 -3.67 10.62
CA SER A 352 -4.53 -4.03 11.94
C SER A 352 -3.79 -3.33 13.08
N ILE A 353 -2.45 -3.21 13.02
CA ILE A 353 -1.65 -2.49 14.03
C ILE A 353 -1.96 -0.99 13.97
N MET A 354 -2.06 -0.41 12.76
CA MET A 354 -2.36 1.01 12.56
C MET A 354 -3.72 1.36 13.15
N ILE A 355 -4.73 0.54 12.88
CA ILE A 355 -6.08 0.71 13.45
C ILE A 355 -6.02 0.66 14.97
N LEU A 356 -5.39 -0.35 15.57
CA LEU A 356 -5.29 -0.50 17.02
C LEU A 356 -4.58 0.69 17.68
N LYS A 357 -3.47 1.15 17.12
CA LYS A 357 -2.74 2.33 17.62
C LYS A 357 -3.62 3.58 17.63
N LEU A 358 -4.37 3.82 16.54
CA LEU A 358 -5.29 4.97 16.46
C LEU A 358 -6.50 4.82 17.39
N LEU A 359 -7.03 3.60 17.57
CA LEU A 359 -8.10 3.36 18.54
C LEU A 359 -7.66 3.68 19.99
N VAL A 360 -6.41 3.39 20.34
CA VAL A 360 -5.82 3.80 21.64
C VAL A 360 -5.78 5.32 21.73
N GLU A 361 -5.21 6.03 20.75
CA GLU A 361 -5.10 7.49 20.72
C GLU A 361 -6.48 8.14 20.83
N PHE A 362 -7.44 7.71 20.00
CA PHE A 362 -8.81 8.25 20.00
C PHE A 362 -9.62 7.88 21.25
N SER A 363 -9.19 6.88 22.00
CA SER A 363 -9.78 6.56 23.29
C SER A 363 -9.29 7.46 24.43
N GLU A 364 -8.12 8.08 24.29
CA GLU A 364 -7.53 8.96 25.30
C GLU A 364 -8.02 10.40 25.21
N ILE A 365 -8.53 10.83 24.05
CA ILE A 365 -9.05 12.19 23.86
C ILE A 365 -10.39 12.40 24.58
N GLN A 366 -10.68 13.68 24.96
CA GLN A 366 -11.90 14.06 25.67
C GLN A 366 -12.91 14.78 24.75
N GLU A 367 -12.60 14.93 23.50
CA GLU A 367 -13.37 15.64 22.48
C GLU A 367 -13.67 14.70 21.29
N PRO A 368 -14.65 15.05 20.43
CA PRO A 368 -14.91 14.31 19.21
C PRO A 368 -13.67 14.25 18.29
N ILE A 369 -13.49 13.11 17.58
CA ILE A 369 -12.30 12.86 16.74
C ILE A 369 -12.10 13.98 15.70
N GLY A 370 -13.19 14.48 15.06
CA GLY A 370 -13.08 15.57 14.10
C GLY A 370 -12.54 16.86 14.72
N GLN A 371 -12.93 17.19 15.95
CA GLN A 371 -12.40 18.35 16.66
C GLN A 371 -10.91 18.17 17.01
N TYR A 372 -10.54 17.00 17.47
CA TYR A 372 -9.15 16.64 17.74
C TYR A 372 -8.27 16.75 16.48
N VAL A 373 -8.70 16.18 15.37
CA VAL A 373 -7.98 16.17 14.08
C VAL A 373 -7.86 17.58 13.50
N ASN A 374 -8.87 18.44 13.67
CA ASN A 374 -8.83 19.83 13.17
C ASN A 374 -7.67 20.66 13.71
N ARG A 375 -7.09 20.32 14.88
CA ARG A 375 -5.90 20.97 15.43
C ARG A 375 -4.65 20.77 14.54
N TYR A 376 -4.65 19.73 13.71
CA TYR A 376 -3.57 19.34 12.81
C TYR A 376 -3.77 19.83 11.38
N LYS A 377 -4.93 20.38 11.02
CA LYS A 377 -5.22 21.00 9.72
C LYS A 377 -4.59 22.40 9.66
N LYS A 378 -3.25 22.47 9.72
CA LYS A 378 -2.48 23.73 9.76
C LYS A 378 -2.10 24.26 8.38
N TYR A 379 -2.22 23.45 7.33
CA TYR A 379 -1.71 23.73 5.99
C TYR A 379 -2.78 23.53 4.92
N TYR A 380 -2.66 24.30 3.84
CA TYR A 380 -3.60 24.29 2.71
C TYR A 380 -2.96 23.57 1.52
N SER A 381 -3.59 22.52 1.02
CA SER A 381 -3.09 21.68 -0.07
C SER A 381 -3.86 21.93 -1.36
N SER A 382 -3.15 21.92 -2.49
CA SER A 382 -3.74 21.94 -3.84
C SER A 382 -4.40 20.62 -4.23
N GLY A 383 -4.16 19.54 -3.48
CA GLY A 383 -4.37 18.19 -3.98
C GLY A 383 -3.35 17.82 -5.08
N GLU A 384 -3.48 16.63 -5.66
CA GLU A 384 -2.65 16.20 -6.80
C GLU A 384 -3.27 16.67 -8.12
N ILE A 385 -2.53 17.50 -8.87
CA ILE A 385 -2.96 18.05 -10.16
C ILE A 385 -2.13 17.40 -11.26
N ASN A 386 -2.81 16.74 -12.20
CA ASN A 386 -2.18 16.06 -13.34
C ASN A 386 -2.15 16.97 -14.57
N ARG A 387 -1.02 16.95 -15.30
CA ARG A 387 -0.87 17.62 -16.60
C ARG A 387 -0.16 16.72 -17.60
N GLU A 388 -0.68 16.64 -18.80
CA GLU A 388 0.00 15.99 -19.92
C GLU A 388 1.15 16.88 -20.39
N VAL A 389 2.30 16.28 -20.68
CA VAL A 389 3.50 17.00 -21.13
C VAL A 389 4.24 16.17 -22.17
N ASP A 390 4.87 16.84 -23.12
CA ASP A 390 5.65 16.17 -24.16
C ASP A 390 6.96 15.58 -23.62
N ASN A 391 7.55 16.24 -22.62
CA ASN A 391 8.82 15.82 -22.02
C ASN A 391 8.92 16.24 -20.54
N LYS A 392 8.94 15.24 -19.67
CA LYS A 392 9.00 15.42 -18.20
C LYS A 392 10.29 16.10 -17.76
N GLU A 393 11.43 15.75 -18.35
CA GLU A 393 12.74 16.30 -17.99
C GLU A 393 12.83 17.79 -18.30
N THR A 394 12.25 18.22 -19.44
CA THR A 394 12.17 19.64 -19.77
C THR A 394 11.39 20.43 -18.72
N VAL A 395 10.28 19.88 -18.24
CA VAL A 395 9.50 20.49 -17.16
C VAL A 395 10.31 20.58 -15.88
N PHE A 396 11.02 19.51 -15.49
CA PHE A 396 11.84 19.50 -14.29
C PHE A 396 12.95 20.56 -14.34
N GLU A 397 13.61 20.74 -15.48
CA GLU A 397 14.64 21.77 -15.63
C GLU A 397 14.05 23.20 -15.60
N LYS A 398 12.87 23.43 -16.20
CA LYS A 398 12.16 24.73 -16.09
C LYS A 398 11.83 25.04 -14.62
N ILE A 399 11.30 24.07 -13.86
CA ILE A 399 10.98 24.22 -12.44
C ILE A 399 12.24 24.56 -11.63
N LYS A 400 13.33 23.80 -11.79
CA LYS A 400 14.61 24.07 -11.09
C LYS A 400 15.14 25.45 -11.38
N LYS A 401 15.04 25.91 -12.63
CA LYS A 401 15.49 27.25 -13.04
C LYS A 401 14.61 28.35 -12.45
N SER A 402 13.28 28.19 -12.50
CA SER A 402 12.33 29.21 -12.06
C SER A 402 12.30 29.40 -10.54
N PHE A 403 12.66 28.34 -9.79
CA PHE A 403 12.65 28.33 -8.32
C PHE A 403 14.04 28.05 -7.74
N SER A 404 15.08 28.54 -8.43
CA SER A 404 16.50 28.30 -8.08
C SER A 404 16.94 28.94 -6.73
N ASP A 405 16.14 29.85 -6.18
CA ASP A 405 16.31 30.49 -4.87
C ASP A 405 15.68 29.70 -3.71
N GLY A 406 14.91 28.64 -4.02
CA GLY A 406 14.34 27.72 -3.04
C GLY A 406 15.27 26.56 -2.69
N GLU A 407 14.96 25.84 -1.61
CA GLU A 407 15.65 24.59 -1.29
C GLU A 407 15.12 23.47 -2.21
N ILE A 408 15.99 23.00 -3.14
CA ILE A 408 15.65 22.00 -4.15
C ILE A 408 16.15 20.61 -3.73
N ASN A 409 15.26 19.63 -3.77
CA ASN A 409 15.55 18.20 -3.57
C ASN A 409 14.93 17.39 -4.70
N THR A 410 15.56 16.25 -5.07
CA THR A 410 15.15 15.43 -6.23
C THR A 410 15.04 13.92 -5.92
N PRO A 411 14.40 13.52 -4.83
CA PRO A 411 14.25 12.09 -4.51
C PRO A 411 13.26 11.40 -5.47
N ASP A 412 12.23 12.13 -5.94
CA ASP A 412 11.23 11.68 -6.92
C ASP A 412 10.68 12.93 -7.64
N GLY A 413 11.17 13.21 -8.85
CA GLY A 413 10.94 14.48 -9.55
C GLY A 413 11.67 15.64 -8.88
N VAL A 414 11.04 16.81 -8.83
CA VAL A 414 11.59 18.04 -8.25
C VAL A 414 10.72 18.50 -7.10
N SER A 415 11.28 18.54 -5.90
CA SER A 415 10.67 19.15 -4.72
C SER A 415 11.36 20.48 -4.43
N VAL A 416 10.58 21.52 -4.16
CA VAL A 416 11.09 22.86 -3.79
C VAL A 416 10.42 23.31 -2.50
N THR A 417 11.24 23.80 -1.57
CA THR A 417 10.77 24.27 -0.25
C THR A 417 11.09 25.75 -0.06
N TYR A 418 10.07 26.51 0.33
CA TYR A 418 10.14 27.89 0.83
C TYR A 418 9.57 27.97 2.24
N PRO A 419 9.80 29.02 2.99
CA PRO A 419 9.28 29.14 4.35
C PRO A 419 7.75 29.09 4.47
N ASN A 420 7.02 29.56 3.46
CA ASN A 420 5.56 29.69 3.46
C ASN A 420 4.83 28.78 2.49
N TYR A 421 5.54 28.06 1.61
CA TYR A 421 4.97 27.01 0.74
C TYR A 421 6.05 26.02 0.29
N TRP A 422 5.63 24.83 -0.12
CA TRP A 422 6.49 23.79 -0.66
C TRP A 422 5.68 22.94 -1.65
N PHE A 423 6.36 22.41 -2.65
CA PHE A 423 5.72 21.63 -3.68
C PHE A 423 6.63 20.53 -4.24
N ASN A 424 6.00 19.55 -4.88
CA ASN A 424 6.68 18.52 -5.67
C ASN A 424 6.04 18.45 -7.05
N VAL A 425 6.87 18.38 -8.09
CA VAL A 425 6.49 18.04 -9.47
C VAL A 425 7.21 16.77 -9.85
N ARG A 426 6.45 15.69 -10.05
CA ARG A 426 7.00 14.37 -10.39
C ARG A 426 6.38 13.79 -11.65
N GLY A 427 7.09 12.89 -12.32
CA GLY A 427 6.56 12.14 -13.44
C GLY A 427 5.59 11.04 -13.01
N SER A 428 4.58 10.76 -13.82
CA SER A 428 3.86 9.49 -13.71
C SER A 428 4.78 8.35 -14.18
N ASN A 429 4.74 7.21 -13.46
CA ASN A 429 5.50 6.01 -13.83
C ASN A 429 4.84 5.22 -14.97
N THR A 430 3.60 5.55 -15.32
CA THR A 430 2.78 4.76 -16.26
C THR A 430 2.25 5.58 -17.43
N GLU A 431 2.33 6.91 -17.37
CA GLU A 431 1.75 7.83 -18.37
C GLU A 431 2.69 9.00 -18.66
N GLU A 432 2.54 9.65 -19.84
CA GLU A 432 3.24 10.89 -20.18
C GLU A 432 2.59 12.09 -19.50
N LYS A 433 2.67 12.11 -18.17
CA LYS A 433 2.07 13.16 -17.32
C LYS A 433 3.04 13.55 -16.21
N VAL A 434 2.98 14.80 -15.82
CA VAL A 434 3.53 15.27 -14.55
C VAL A 434 2.41 15.50 -13.53
N ARG A 435 2.75 15.38 -12.27
CA ARG A 435 1.86 15.53 -11.13
C ARG A 435 2.40 16.61 -10.20
N LEU A 436 1.65 17.70 -10.09
CA LEU A 436 1.93 18.76 -9.13
C LEU A 436 1.19 18.48 -7.83
N ASN A 437 1.89 18.59 -6.72
CA ASN A 437 1.34 18.68 -5.37
C ASN A 437 1.96 19.89 -4.68
N LEU A 438 1.13 20.77 -4.10
CA LEU A 438 1.58 21.96 -3.39
C LEU A 438 0.88 22.10 -2.04
N GLU A 439 1.59 22.56 -1.05
CA GLU A 439 1.06 22.90 0.26
C GLU A 439 1.62 24.26 0.72
N ALA A 440 0.82 25.07 1.42
CA ALA A 440 1.21 26.38 1.93
C ALA A 440 0.60 26.66 3.32
N ILE A 441 1.13 27.69 3.99
CA ILE A 441 0.66 28.10 5.30
C ILE A 441 -0.69 28.83 5.27
N ASP A 442 -1.11 29.34 4.10
CA ASP A 442 -2.40 29.99 3.89
C ASP A 442 -2.97 29.67 2.51
N GLU A 443 -4.30 29.82 2.38
CA GLU A 443 -5.04 29.48 1.18
C GLU A 443 -4.70 30.35 -0.03
N THR A 444 -4.43 31.64 0.20
CA THR A 444 -4.09 32.60 -0.86
C THR A 444 -2.75 32.25 -1.49
N THR A 445 -1.74 31.98 -0.67
CA THR A 445 -0.41 31.53 -1.13
C THR A 445 -0.54 30.21 -1.88
N MET A 446 -1.31 29.25 -1.36
CA MET A 446 -1.55 27.96 -2.02
C MET A 446 -2.14 28.16 -3.42
N LYS A 447 -3.22 28.94 -3.56
CA LYS A 447 -3.89 29.17 -4.86
C LYS A 447 -2.97 29.90 -5.85
N ASN A 448 -2.29 30.96 -5.42
CA ASN A 448 -1.44 31.77 -6.29
C ASN A 448 -0.23 30.98 -6.80
N LYS A 449 0.45 30.27 -5.89
CA LYS A 449 1.63 29.49 -6.26
C LYS A 449 1.28 28.25 -7.10
N THR A 450 0.13 27.63 -6.86
CA THR A 450 -0.37 26.57 -7.72
C THR A 450 -0.58 27.08 -9.16
N ALA A 451 -1.23 28.23 -9.34
CA ALA A 451 -1.45 28.81 -10.66
C ALA A 451 -0.13 29.19 -11.36
N GLU A 452 0.83 29.76 -10.61
CA GLU A 452 2.17 30.11 -11.12
C GLU A 452 2.91 28.87 -11.65
N ILE A 453 2.93 27.77 -10.85
CA ILE A 453 3.64 26.56 -11.23
C ILE A 453 2.96 25.84 -12.41
N LEU A 454 1.63 25.79 -12.43
CA LEU A 454 0.89 25.22 -13.56
C LEU A 454 1.21 25.92 -14.86
N LYS A 455 1.31 27.26 -14.86
CA LYS A 455 1.70 28.01 -16.05
C LYS A 455 3.10 27.62 -16.54
N ILE A 456 4.07 27.41 -15.65
CA ILE A 456 5.43 26.97 -16.03
C ILE A 456 5.43 25.54 -16.61
N ILE A 457 4.53 24.68 -16.11
CA ILE A 457 4.39 23.31 -16.63
C ILE A 457 3.76 23.29 -18.03
N GLU A 458 2.81 24.20 -18.29
CA GLU A 458 2.03 24.28 -19.51
C GLU A 458 2.75 25.06 -20.64
N ASP A 459 3.68 25.98 -20.31
CA ASP A 459 4.53 26.75 -21.26
C ASP A 459 5.64 25.84 -21.87
#